data_626e414f8d37fbbce2215fb00c7e5758
#
_entry.id   626e414f8d37fbbce2215fb00c7e5758
#
_cell.length_a   1.000
_cell.length_b   1.000
_cell.length_c   1.000
_cell.angle_alpha   90.00
_cell.angle_beta   90.00
_cell.angle_gamma   90.00
#
_symmetry.space_group_name_H-M   'P 1'
#
loop_
_entity.id
_entity.type
_entity.pdbx_description
1 polymer ?
#
loop_
_entity_poly.entity_id
_entity_poly.type
_entity_poly.pdbx_seq_one_letter_code
_entity_poly.pdbx_strand_id
1 'polypeptide(L)'
;MHLKRGMNKVLKELVFKGNYEELENKLHTRKAEISEEVNHAVTEIINNVRENGDDALKEYCAKFDGFHVSRKDDFIVSKQEIMDAVTHVGPEFMKILERTKDQITAYHKNQIEKSWTMYKDNGVVMGQLVRPISTVALYVPGGTATYPSTVMMNAVPAKLAGVEDLYIITPVKKDGKVSDVILAAAYVAGINKIYKCGGAQGVAAAAYGTDTITKADKIVGPGNIFVATAKKLCYGVVDIDMIAGPSEILIIADEDANPKYIAADLMSQAEHDKLASAILITTSKTLVSKVDKELKRQVEDLPRKDIIKSSLENYGGAIIVDSIKEALEVSNNIAPEHLEVLVKNPLELLPYIKNAGSIFLGEYTPEPLGDYMSGTNHVLPTGGTAKFYSALGVYDFIKHSAFSYYPQAVLGTFKDDIMKFAHLEGLDAHANSIKVRFEGK
;
A
#
# COMPACT_ATOMS: atom_id res chain seq x y z
N MET A 1 -29.79 23.73 -0.75
CA MET A 1 -30.59 22.93 0.23
C MET A 1 -29.76 22.80 1.49
N HIS A 2 -30.18 23.46 2.60
CA HIS A 2 -29.40 23.52 3.82
C HIS A 2 -29.28 22.13 4.44
N LEU A 3 -28.04 21.67 4.69
CA LEU A 3 -27.76 20.55 5.59
C LEU A 3 -28.36 20.89 6.96
N LYS A 4 -29.48 20.29 7.32
CA LYS A 4 -29.95 20.32 8.69
C LYS A 4 -28.99 19.50 9.53
N ARG A 5 -28.00 20.13 10.17
CA ARG A 5 -27.38 19.58 11.38
C ARG A 5 -28.51 19.45 12.39
N GLY A 6 -29.09 18.26 12.50
CA GLY A 6 -29.83 17.89 13.70
C GLY A 6 -28.82 17.97 14.83
N MET A 7 -29.05 18.85 15.83
CA MET A 7 -28.19 18.97 17.00
C MET A 7 -27.87 17.58 17.54
N ASN A 8 -26.61 17.21 17.61
CA ASN A 8 -26.03 15.98 18.20
C ASN A 8 -25.80 14.73 17.33
N LYS A 9 -25.76 14.75 16.00
CA LYS A 9 -25.36 13.58 15.22
C LYS A 9 -23.85 13.59 14.95
N VAL A 10 -23.19 12.43 15.11
CA VAL A 10 -21.77 12.21 14.81
C VAL A 10 -21.58 12.04 13.31
N LEU A 11 -22.40 11.19 12.67
CA LEU A 11 -22.36 10.95 11.24
C LEU A 11 -23.22 11.94 10.46
N LYS A 12 -22.68 12.48 9.37
CA LYS A 12 -23.45 13.28 8.40
C LYS A 12 -24.34 12.35 7.59
N GLU A 13 -25.66 12.51 7.67
CA GLU A 13 -26.59 11.73 6.86
C GLU A 13 -26.72 12.29 5.46
N LEU A 14 -26.53 11.46 4.46
CA LEU A 14 -26.73 11.73 3.04
C LEU A 14 -27.73 10.73 2.47
N VAL A 15 -28.72 11.21 1.71
CA VAL A 15 -29.59 10.33 0.93
C VAL A 15 -29.10 10.35 -0.49
N PHE A 16 -28.69 9.21 -1.00
CA PHE A 16 -28.25 9.08 -2.37
C PHE A 16 -29.44 9.21 -3.33
N LYS A 17 -29.28 9.94 -4.41
CA LYS A 17 -30.33 10.18 -5.44
C LYS A 17 -29.78 10.01 -6.87
N GLY A 18 -28.85 9.08 -7.06
CA GLY A 18 -28.27 8.80 -8.37
C GLY A 18 -27.23 9.81 -8.85
N ASN A 19 -26.85 10.82 -8.07
CA ASN A 19 -25.83 11.81 -8.44
C ASN A 19 -24.52 11.57 -7.71
N TYR A 20 -23.56 10.95 -8.37
CA TYR A 20 -22.23 10.62 -7.84
C TYR A 20 -21.37 11.86 -7.63
N GLU A 21 -21.42 12.87 -8.51
CA GLU A 21 -20.63 14.10 -8.37
C GLU A 21 -21.06 14.87 -7.11
N GLU A 22 -22.36 14.94 -6.83
CA GLU A 22 -22.88 15.54 -5.60
C GLU A 22 -22.42 14.75 -4.38
N LEU A 23 -22.36 13.42 -4.47
CA LEU A 23 -21.90 12.54 -3.40
C LEU A 23 -20.41 12.77 -3.13
N GLU A 24 -19.57 12.76 -4.16
CA GLU A 24 -18.14 13.03 -4.06
C GLU A 24 -17.86 14.39 -3.42
N ASN A 25 -18.53 15.43 -3.86
CA ASN A 25 -18.40 16.77 -3.31
C ASN A 25 -18.81 16.85 -1.81
N LYS A 26 -19.81 16.06 -1.39
CA LYS A 26 -20.29 16.03 -0.01
C LYS A 26 -19.43 15.20 0.92
N LEU A 27 -18.83 14.13 0.42
CA LEU A 27 -17.91 13.27 1.17
C LEU A 27 -16.51 13.86 1.28
N HIS A 28 -16.26 15.00 0.63
CA HIS A 28 -14.91 15.56 0.52
C HIS A 28 -13.90 14.50 0.07
N THR A 29 -14.24 13.82 -1.07
CA THR A 29 -13.34 12.83 -1.65
C THR A 29 -11.96 13.43 -1.84
N ARG A 30 -11.01 12.88 -1.10
CA ARG A 30 -9.69 13.43 -0.96
C ARG A 30 -8.81 12.87 -2.05
N LYS A 31 -8.67 13.61 -3.10
CA LYS A 31 -7.41 13.54 -3.81
C LYS A 31 -6.39 14.12 -2.85
N ALA A 32 -5.35 13.36 -2.53
CA ALA A 32 -4.23 13.88 -1.74
C ALA A 32 -3.58 15.01 -2.56
N GLU A 33 -4.13 16.22 -2.44
CA GLU A 33 -3.53 17.40 -3.03
C GLU A 33 -2.28 17.71 -2.21
N ILE A 34 -1.14 17.35 -2.77
CA ILE A 34 0.16 17.70 -2.22
C ILE A 34 0.33 19.19 -2.44
N SER A 35 0.44 19.97 -1.36
CA SER A 35 0.65 21.41 -1.48
C SER A 35 1.97 21.72 -2.20
N GLU A 36 2.02 22.86 -2.90
CA GLU A 36 3.26 23.32 -3.56
C GLU A 36 4.42 23.45 -2.58
N GLU A 37 4.15 23.86 -1.34
CA GLU A 37 5.15 23.97 -0.26
C GLU A 37 5.77 22.61 0.08
N VAL A 38 4.97 21.54 0.21
CA VAL A 38 5.47 20.19 0.47
C VAL A 38 6.27 19.69 -0.73
N ASN A 39 5.77 19.90 -1.96
CA ASN A 39 6.50 19.53 -3.18
C ASN A 39 7.87 20.21 -3.25
N HIS A 40 7.93 21.52 -2.97
CA HIS A 40 9.19 22.28 -3.00
C HIS A 40 10.16 21.76 -1.95
N ALA A 41 9.72 21.64 -0.69
CA ALA A 41 10.57 21.13 0.41
C ALA A 41 11.11 19.72 0.15
N VAL A 42 10.28 18.83 -0.39
CA VAL A 42 10.71 17.46 -0.71
C VAL A 42 11.67 17.44 -1.91
N THR A 43 11.45 18.30 -2.91
CA THR A 43 12.36 18.42 -4.06
C THR A 43 13.75 18.89 -3.62
N GLU A 44 13.82 19.88 -2.72
CA GLU A 44 15.09 20.33 -2.13
C GLU A 44 15.81 19.19 -1.38
N ILE A 45 15.08 18.43 -0.56
CA ILE A 45 15.65 17.28 0.17
C ILE A 45 16.21 16.24 -0.81
N ILE A 46 15.45 15.87 -1.85
CA ILE A 46 15.87 14.89 -2.86
C ILE A 46 17.15 15.36 -3.57
N ASN A 47 17.19 16.62 -4.01
CA ASN A 47 18.36 17.17 -4.70
C ASN A 47 19.59 17.20 -3.79
N ASN A 48 19.44 17.63 -2.53
CA ASN A 48 20.53 17.65 -1.57
C ASN A 48 21.09 16.23 -1.30
N VAL A 49 20.22 15.24 -1.09
CA VAL A 49 20.66 13.85 -0.88
C VAL A 49 21.36 13.29 -2.13
N ARG A 50 20.85 13.60 -3.32
CA ARG A 50 21.46 13.16 -4.58
C ARG A 50 22.85 13.74 -4.81
N GLU A 51 23.07 15.01 -4.39
CA GLU A 51 24.35 15.72 -4.59
C GLU A 51 25.35 15.43 -3.48
N ASN A 52 24.90 15.36 -2.22
CA ASN A 52 25.76 15.33 -1.04
C ASN A 52 25.69 14.00 -0.25
N GLY A 53 24.89 13.02 -0.69
CA GLY A 53 24.86 11.65 -0.14
C GLY A 53 24.70 11.59 1.38
N ASP A 54 25.62 10.87 2.02
CA ASP A 54 25.58 10.66 3.49
C ASP A 54 25.68 11.96 4.29
N ASP A 55 26.31 13.00 3.78
CA ASP A 55 26.42 14.28 4.51
C ASP A 55 25.08 14.99 4.58
N ALA A 56 24.30 14.96 3.50
CA ALA A 56 22.91 15.42 3.53
C ALA A 56 22.06 14.61 4.50
N LEU A 57 22.24 13.27 4.55
CA LEU A 57 21.51 12.43 5.51
C LEU A 57 21.83 12.78 6.95
N LYS A 58 23.11 13.06 7.31
CA LYS A 58 23.50 13.50 8.65
C LYS A 58 22.80 14.79 9.03
N GLU A 59 22.77 15.77 8.11
CA GLU A 59 22.08 17.04 8.31
C GLU A 59 20.58 16.82 8.61
N TYR A 60 19.89 16.04 7.78
CA TYR A 60 18.45 15.83 7.93
C TYR A 60 18.10 14.96 9.14
N CYS A 61 18.88 13.95 9.48
CA CYS A 61 18.69 13.17 10.71
C CYS A 61 18.84 14.06 11.95
N ALA A 62 19.81 14.96 11.97
CA ALA A 62 19.95 15.91 13.06
C ALA A 62 18.77 16.89 13.13
N LYS A 63 18.34 17.42 11.98
CA LYS A 63 17.27 18.40 11.86
C LYS A 63 15.89 17.86 12.20
N PHE A 64 15.54 16.69 11.69
CA PHE A 64 14.17 16.15 11.78
C PHE A 64 14.00 15.12 12.91
N ASP A 65 15.00 14.28 13.13
CA ASP A 65 14.95 13.20 14.14
C ASP A 65 15.66 13.58 15.44
N GLY A 66 16.45 14.66 15.43
CA GLY A 66 17.32 15.06 16.56
C GLY A 66 18.42 14.03 16.84
N PHE A 67 18.76 13.23 15.86
CA PHE A 67 19.77 12.17 15.90
C PHE A 67 21.04 12.60 15.19
N HIS A 68 22.14 12.72 15.93
CA HIS A 68 23.44 13.12 15.39
C HIS A 68 24.28 11.91 15.00
N VAL A 69 24.48 11.77 13.69
CA VAL A 69 25.29 10.70 13.08
C VAL A 69 26.73 11.16 12.98
N SER A 70 27.63 10.46 13.65
CA SER A 70 29.08 10.75 13.65
C SER A 70 29.86 9.88 12.66
N ARG A 71 29.47 8.62 12.51
CA ARG A 71 30.11 7.62 11.64
C ARG A 71 29.07 6.96 10.76
N LYS A 72 29.50 6.38 9.62
CA LYS A 72 28.61 5.62 8.73
C LYS A 72 27.88 4.49 9.44
N ASP A 73 28.53 3.80 10.34
CA ASP A 73 27.95 2.70 11.11
C ASP A 73 26.78 3.13 12.02
N ASP A 74 26.72 4.42 12.40
CA ASP A 74 25.62 4.95 13.20
C ASP A 74 24.27 4.93 12.43
N PHE A 75 24.31 4.92 11.09
CA PHE A 75 23.13 4.71 10.26
C PHE A 75 22.60 3.28 10.26
N ILE A 76 23.39 2.31 10.72
CA ILE A 76 23.07 0.89 10.59
C ILE A 76 22.66 0.33 11.95
N VAL A 77 21.54 -0.41 11.97
CA VAL A 77 21.17 -1.18 13.16
C VAL A 77 22.10 -2.38 13.29
N SER A 78 22.77 -2.48 14.44
CA SER A 78 23.67 -3.59 14.73
C SER A 78 22.90 -4.89 15.01
N LYS A 79 23.57 -6.03 14.82
CA LYS A 79 23.00 -7.34 15.21
C LYS A 79 22.65 -7.40 16.70
N GLN A 80 23.44 -6.72 17.57
CA GLN A 80 23.18 -6.68 18.99
C GLN A 80 21.88 -5.94 19.31
N GLU A 81 21.63 -4.77 18.68
CA GLU A 81 20.35 -4.05 18.84
C GLU A 81 19.14 -4.93 18.47
N ILE A 82 19.26 -5.74 17.41
CA ILE A 82 18.18 -6.67 17.01
C ILE A 82 17.98 -7.74 18.10
N MET A 83 19.05 -8.34 18.62
CA MET A 83 18.96 -9.39 19.64
C MET A 83 18.44 -8.86 20.99
N ASP A 84 18.85 -7.66 21.37
CA ASP A 84 18.34 -6.98 22.56
C ASP A 84 16.84 -6.71 22.43
N ALA A 85 16.39 -6.23 21.25
CA ALA A 85 14.99 -6.01 20.96
C ALA A 85 14.15 -7.29 21.06
N VAL A 86 14.63 -8.40 20.49
CA VAL A 86 13.98 -9.74 20.61
C VAL A 86 13.83 -10.14 22.09
N THR A 87 14.84 -9.86 22.90
CA THR A 87 14.81 -10.15 24.33
C THR A 87 13.80 -9.25 25.06
N HIS A 88 13.80 -7.95 24.75
CA HIS A 88 12.94 -6.96 25.41
C HIS A 88 11.45 -7.17 25.13
N VAL A 89 11.06 -7.52 23.89
CA VAL A 89 9.64 -7.74 23.54
C VAL A 89 9.08 -9.03 24.15
N GLY A 90 9.95 -9.97 24.52
CA GLY A 90 9.61 -11.20 25.20
C GLY A 90 9.01 -12.29 24.30
N PRO A 91 8.96 -13.53 24.81
CA PRO A 91 8.59 -14.70 24.01
C PRO A 91 7.12 -14.73 23.56
N GLU A 92 6.23 -14.07 24.29
CA GLU A 92 4.81 -14.01 23.93
C GLU A 92 4.59 -13.22 22.63
N PHE A 93 5.16 -12.01 22.54
CA PHE A 93 5.04 -11.19 21.35
C PHE A 93 5.77 -11.82 20.16
N MET A 94 6.91 -12.48 20.38
CA MET A 94 7.61 -13.24 19.33
C MET A 94 6.73 -14.34 18.72
N LYS A 95 5.98 -15.09 19.53
CA LYS A 95 5.02 -16.09 19.05
C LYS A 95 3.88 -15.46 18.23
N ILE A 96 3.40 -14.27 18.61
CA ILE A 96 2.39 -13.53 17.84
C ILE A 96 2.96 -13.17 16.47
N LEU A 97 4.18 -12.63 16.40
CA LEU A 97 4.83 -12.30 15.13
C LEU A 97 5.03 -13.52 14.23
N GLU A 98 5.48 -14.64 14.78
CA GLU A 98 5.63 -15.90 14.03
C GLU A 98 4.29 -16.37 13.45
N ARG A 99 3.23 -16.35 14.27
CA ARG A 99 1.88 -16.71 13.82
C ARG A 99 1.37 -15.77 12.73
N THR A 100 1.58 -14.46 12.87
CA THR A 100 1.26 -13.46 11.83
C THR A 100 1.98 -13.78 10.52
N LYS A 101 3.30 -14.04 10.59
CA LYS A 101 4.11 -14.46 9.43
C LYS A 101 3.53 -15.69 8.74
N ASP A 102 3.14 -16.71 9.52
CA ASP A 102 2.60 -17.95 8.97
C ASP A 102 1.28 -17.70 8.21
N GLN A 103 0.40 -16.86 8.75
CA GLN A 103 -0.85 -16.47 8.08
C GLN A 103 -0.58 -15.72 6.76
N ILE A 104 0.28 -14.70 6.80
CA ILE A 104 0.65 -13.94 5.60
C ILE A 104 1.30 -14.87 4.57
N THR A 105 2.18 -15.75 5.00
CA THR A 105 2.84 -16.73 4.13
C THR A 105 1.82 -17.66 3.48
N ALA A 106 0.86 -18.19 4.25
CA ALA A 106 -0.17 -19.12 3.75
C ALA A 106 -1.04 -18.46 2.66
N TYR A 107 -1.41 -17.20 2.84
CA TYR A 107 -2.19 -16.44 1.87
C TYR A 107 -1.35 -16.13 0.61
N HIS A 108 -0.19 -15.50 0.78
CA HIS A 108 0.61 -15.00 -0.33
C HIS A 108 1.33 -16.08 -1.15
N LYS A 109 1.50 -17.30 -0.63
CA LYS A 109 1.98 -18.45 -1.42
C LYS A 109 1.13 -18.73 -2.65
N ASN A 110 -0.18 -18.43 -2.59
CA ASN A 110 -1.09 -18.60 -3.72
C ASN A 110 -0.87 -17.60 -4.86
N GLN A 111 -0.08 -16.55 -4.62
CA GLN A 111 0.24 -15.50 -5.60
C GLN A 111 1.55 -15.75 -6.35
N ILE A 112 2.26 -16.83 -6.05
CA ILE A 112 3.56 -17.14 -6.68
C ILE A 112 3.33 -17.54 -8.13
N GLU A 113 3.89 -16.75 -9.05
CA GLU A 113 3.87 -17.01 -10.48
C GLU A 113 5.08 -17.84 -10.93
N LYS A 114 4.89 -18.57 -12.03
CA LYS A 114 5.93 -19.41 -12.63
C LYS A 114 6.26 -18.95 -14.04
N SER A 115 7.55 -19.03 -14.42
CA SER A 115 7.97 -18.92 -15.80
C SER A 115 7.34 -20.05 -16.63
N TRP A 116 7.02 -19.76 -17.89
CA TRP A 116 6.47 -20.74 -18.80
C TRP A 116 7.13 -20.67 -20.19
N THR A 117 7.11 -21.79 -20.89
CA THR A 117 7.66 -21.93 -22.23
C THR A 117 6.65 -22.66 -23.12
N MET A 118 6.48 -22.16 -24.33
CA MET A 118 5.64 -22.75 -25.38
C MET A 118 6.52 -23.18 -26.57
N TYR A 119 6.29 -24.37 -27.05
CA TYR A 119 6.97 -24.95 -28.22
C TYR A 119 5.95 -25.05 -29.37
N LYS A 120 6.39 -24.69 -30.59
CA LYS A 120 5.61 -24.93 -31.80
C LYS A 120 6.28 -26.04 -32.65
N ASP A 121 5.49 -26.75 -33.43
CA ASP A 121 5.97 -27.88 -34.24
C ASP A 121 7.06 -27.49 -35.27
N ASN A 122 7.11 -26.21 -35.65
CA ASN A 122 8.12 -25.67 -36.58
C ASN A 122 9.44 -25.26 -35.89
N GLY A 123 9.64 -25.62 -34.62
CA GLY A 123 10.84 -25.36 -33.85
C GLY A 123 10.93 -23.95 -33.22
N VAL A 124 9.86 -23.16 -33.29
CA VAL A 124 9.77 -21.88 -32.57
C VAL A 124 9.57 -22.15 -31.08
N VAL A 125 10.35 -21.44 -30.24
CA VAL A 125 10.20 -21.47 -28.80
C VAL A 125 9.92 -20.06 -28.29
N MET A 126 8.88 -19.90 -27.51
CA MET A 126 8.50 -18.62 -26.88
C MET A 126 8.13 -18.84 -25.43
N GLY A 127 8.25 -17.79 -24.63
CA GLY A 127 7.85 -17.89 -23.25
C GLY A 127 7.98 -16.58 -22.49
N GLN A 128 7.73 -16.70 -21.18
CA GLN A 128 7.88 -15.60 -20.25
C GLN A 128 8.69 -16.06 -19.04
N LEU A 129 9.70 -15.27 -18.72
CA LEU A 129 10.48 -15.43 -17.50
C LEU A 129 9.87 -14.56 -16.41
N VAL A 130 9.58 -15.15 -15.25
CA VAL A 130 9.23 -14.45 -14.03
C VAL A 130 10.50 -14.34 -13.19
N ARG A 131 10.86 -13.14 -12.80
CA ARG A 131 12.07 -12.85 -12.02
C ARG A 131 11.76 -11.87 -10.90
N PRO A 132 12.35 -12.07 -9.70
CA PRO A 132 12.22 -11.09 -8.62
C PRO A 132 12.88 -9.76 -9.01
N ILE A 133 12.45 -8.70 -8.37
CA ILE A 133 13.19 -7.44 -8.27
C ILE A 133 14.42 -7.71 -7.42
N SER A 134 15.57 -7.13 -7.75
CA SER A 134 16.83 -7.49 -7.10
C SER A 134 16.96 -6.87 -5.71
N THR A 135 16.70 -5.56 -5.62
CA THR A 135 16.87 -4.78 -4.37
C THR A 135 15.61 -4.01 -4.03
N VAL A 136 15.07 -4.24 -2.83
CA VAL A 136 13.84 -3.58 -2.35
C VAL A 136 14.07 -2.92 -1.00
N ALA A 137 13.69 -1.65 -0.88
CA ALA A 137 13.65 -0.91 0.37
C ALA A 137 12.24 -0.95 0.97
N LEU A 138 12.12 -1.36 2.21
CA LEU A 138 10.90 -1.28 2.99
C LEU A 138 10.92 0.01 3.82
N TYR A 139 10.06 0.96 3.51
CA TYR A 139 9.84 2.10 4.38
C TYR A 139 8.93 1.69 5.53
N VAL A 140 9.44 1.78 6.75
CA VAL A 140 8.67 1.49 7.97
C VAL A 140 8.53 2.79 8.75
N PRO A 141 7.30 3.32 8.93
CA PRO A 141 7.11 4.56 9.64
C PRO A 141 7.47 4.42 11.12
N GLY A 142 8.06 5.47 11.66
CA GLY A 142 8.24 5.68 13.08
C GLY A 142 7.48 6.94 13.50
N GLY A 143 7.17 7.08 14.76
CA GLY A 143 6.47 8.26 15.29
C GLY A 143 5.61 7.93 16.50
N THR A 144 4.38 8.47 16.56
CA THR A 144 3.45 8.24 17.69
C THR A 144 2.91 6.81 17.76
N ALA A 145 2.88 6.10 16.65
CA ALA A 145 2.55 4.69 16.58
C ALA A 145 3.70 3.91 15.90
N THR A 146 3.91 2.69 16.32
CA THR A 146 4.88 1.76 15.72
C THR A 146 4.14 0.63 15.04
N TYR A 147 4.55 0.28 13.82
CA TYR A 147 3.83 -0.66 12.97
C TYR A 147 4.69 -1.91 12.66
N PRO A 148 4.89 -2.84 13.62
CA PRO A 148 5.57 -4.11 13.34
C PRO A 148 4.85 -4.93 12.28
N SER A 149 3.52 -4.80 12.16
CA SER A 149 2.71 -5.42 11.11
C SER A 149 3.14 -4.98 9.70
N THR A 150 3.47 -3.69 9.52
CA THR A 150 3.98 -3.18 8.24
C THR A 150 5.28 -3.86 7.80
N VAL A 151 6.16 -4.19 8.75
CA VAL A 151 7.37 -4.97 8.43
C VAL A 151 6.98 -6.33 7.84
N MET A 152 6.04 -7.03 8.49
CA MET A 152 5.61 -8.37 8.07
C MET A 152 4.88 -8.34 6.73
N MET A 153 3.95 -7.38 6.55
CA MET A 153 3.13 -7.24 5.37
C MET A 153 3.92 -6.88 4.10
N ASN A 154 5.05 -6.17 4.26
CA ASN A 154 5.95 -5.86 3.15
C ASN A 154 7.00 -6.97 2.92
N ALA A 155 7.60 -7.48 4.00
CA ALA A 155 8.73 -8.40 3.91
C ALA A 155 8.34 -9.80 3.43
N VAL A 156 7.22 -10.35 3.90
CA VAL A 156 6.84 -11.73 3.60
C VAL A 156 6.53 -11.91 2.11
N PRO A 157 5.70 -11.07 1.45
CA PRO A 157 5.48 -11.17 0.01
C PRO A 157 6.77 -10.96 -0.81
N ALA A 158 7.62 -10.00 -0.41
CA ALA A 158 8.91 -9.77 -1.08
C ALA A 158 9.82 -11.00 -1.04
N LYS A 159 9.89 -11.68 0.11
CA LYS A 159 10.67 -12.92 0.24
C LYS A 159 10.07 -14.08 -0.53
N LEU A 160 8.74 -14.21 -0.57
CA LEU A 160 8.07 -15.23 -1.38
C LEU A 160 8.29 -15.01 -2.88
N ALA A 161 8.41 -13.76 -3.31
CA ALA A 161 8.78 -13.40 -4.67
C ALA A 161 10.24 -13.78 -5.01
N GLY A 162 11.11 -13.95 -4.00
CA GLY A 162 12.51 -14.27 -4.16
C GLY A 162 13.45 -13.05 -4.19
N VAL A 163 13.01 -11.90 -3.63
CA VAL A 163 13.89 -10.71 -3.48
C VAL A 163 15.10 -11.05 -2.64
N GLU A 164 16.31 -10.84 -3.18
CA GLU A 164 17.57 -11.21 -2.53
C GLU A 164 18.07 -10.13 -1.57
N ASP A 165 18.11 -8.86 -2.02
CA ASP A 165 18.52 -7.72 -1.18
C ASP A 165 17.30 -6.94 -0.70
N LEU A 166 16.85 -7.27 0.51
CA LEU A 166 15.71 -6.65 1.18
C LEU A 166 16.18 -5.94 2.44
N TYR A 167 15.92 -4.64 2.54
CA TYR A 167 16.32 -3.86 3.69
C TYR A 167 15.22 -2.89 4.16
N ILE A 168 15.33 -2.45 5.41
CA ILE A 168 14.42 -1.48 6.02
C ILE A 168 15.09 -0.11 6.10
N ILE A 169 14.33 0.95 5.79
CA ILE A 169 14.62 2.32 6.16
C ILE A 169 13.54 2.80 7.14
N THR A 170 13.95 3.36 8.28
CA THR A 170 13.02 3.77 9.34
C THR A 170 13.60 4.95 10.13
N PRO A 171 12.78 5.93 10.55
CA PRO A 171 13.23 6.99 11.44
C PRO A 171 13.58 6.42 12.82
N VAL A 172 14.41 7.14 13.54
CA VAL A 172 14.83 6.81 14.90
C VAL A 172 14.27 7.80 15.90
N LYS A 173 14.30 7.43 17.17
CA LYS A 173 14.10 8.35 18.28
C LYS A 173 15.35 9.22 18.47
N LYS A 174 15.26 10.29 19.28
CA LYS A 174 16.39 11.19 19.59
C LYS A 174 17.63 10.48 20.16
N ASP A 175 17.45 9.33 20.78
CA ASP A 175 18.52 8.48 21.32
C ASP A 175 19.16 7.58 20.25
N GLY A 176 18.76 7.70 18.97
CA GLY A 176 19.26 6.91 17.85
C GLY A 176 18.77 5.47 17.83
N LYS A 177 17.73 5.15 18.60
CA LYS A 177 17.17 3.80 18.67
C LYS A 177 15.95 3.62 17.76
N VAL A 178 15.92 2.50 17.07
CA VAL A 178 14.72 1.98 16.41
C VAL A 178 13.87 1.26 17.47
N SER A 179 12.54 1.27 17.28
CA SER A 179 11.63 0.60 18.21
C SER A 179 11.87 -0.91 18.27
N ASP A 180 11.91 -1.48 19.47
CA ASP A 180 12.15 -2.92 19.69
C ASP A 180 11.13 -3.79 18.95
N VAL A 181 9.87 -3.38 18.88
CA VAL A 181 8.83 -4.16 18.16
C VAL A 181 9.07 -4.18 16.64
N ILE A 182 9.66 -3.13 16.04
CA ILE A 182 10.05 -3.11 14.63
C ILE A 182 11.24 -4.05 14.41
N LEU A 183 12.26 -3.99 15.29
CA LEU A 183 13.44 -4.85 15.18
C LEU A 183 13.07 -6.34 15.37
N ALA A 184 12.19 -6.65 16.32
CA ALA A 184 11.67 -8.00 16.52
C ALA A 184 10.90 -8.52 15.29
N ALA A 185 10.05 -7.69 14.69
CA ALA A 185 9.35 -8.03 13.46
C ALA A 185 10.33 -8.25 12.28
N ALA A 186 11.35 -7.40 12.15
CA ALA A 186 12.41 -7.56 11.16
C ALA A 186 13.17 -8.88 11.35
N TYR A 187 13.49 -9.24 12.60
CA TYR A 187 14.12 -10.52 12.94
C TYR A 187 13.26 -11.71 12.50
N VAL A 188 11.97 -11.74 12.85
CA VAL A 188 11.03 -12.80 12.46
C VAL A 188 10.86 -12.85 10.95
N ALA A 189 10.78 -11.70 10.29
CA ALA A 189 10.76 -11.60 8.83
C ALA A 189 12.09 -11.99 8.18
N GLY A 190 13.18 -12.14 8.95
CA GLY A 190 14.54 -12.48 8.49
C GLY A 190 15.21 -11.35 7.74
N ILE A 191 15.01 -10.09 8.16
CA ILE A 191 15.68 -8.90 7.63
C ILE A 191 16.72 -8.45 8.65
N ASN A 192 17.99 -8.40 8.22
CA ASN A 192 19.11 -8.01 9.08
C ASN A 192 19.71 -6.66 8.67
N LYS A 193 19.32 -6.12 7.52
CA LYS A 193 19.82 -4.85 6.98
C LYS A 193 18.77 -3.77 7.25
N ILE A 194 19.06 -2.90 8.21
CA ILE A 194 18.11 -1.88 8.66
C ILE A 194 18.87 -0.57 8.80
N TYR A 195 18.39 0.48 8.12
CA TYR A 195 18.99 1.81 8.17
C TYR A 195 18.17 2.77 9.03
N LYS A 196 18.86 3.48 9.90
CA LYS A 196 18.35 4.50 10.81
C LYS A 196 18.18 5.85 10.10
N CYS A 197 17.30 5.85 9.08
CA CYS A 197 17.02 7.01 8.26
C CYS A 197 15.59 6.96 7.75
N GLY A 198 14.75 7.87 8.19
CA GLY A 198 13.35 7.99 7.78
C GLY A 198 13.10 9.20 6.88
N GLY A 199 11.83 9.61 6.75
CA GLY A 199 11.43 10.80 6.03
C GLY A 199 11.71 10.79 4.52
N ALA A 200 11.56 11.95 3.89
CA ALA A 200 11.85 12.13 2.47
C ALA A 200 13.33 11.87 2.13
N GLN A 201 14.24 12.19 3.06
CA GLN A 201 15.68 11.93 2.89
C GLN A 201 15.99 10.43 2.84
N GLY A 202 15.30 9.61 3.63
CA GLY A 202 15.46 8.15 3.58
C GLY A 202 14.97 7.57 2.25
N VAL A 203 13.82 8.06 1.74
CA VAL A 203 13.33 7.69 0.41
C VAL A 203 14.30 8.11 -0.69
N ALA A 204 14.83 9.33 -0.64
CA ALA A 204 15.82 9.81 -1.61
C ALA A 204 17.10 8.97 -1.58
N ALA A 205 17.59 8.63 -0.38
CA ALA A 205 18.76 7.76 -0.22
C ALA A 205 18.52 6.35 -0.80
N ALA A 206 17.35 5.77 -0.59
CA ALA A 206 17.00 4.49 -1.20
C ALA A 206 16.87 4.58 -2.72
N ALA A 207 16.34 5.70 -3.25
CA ALA A 207 16.14 5.88 -4.69
C ALA A 207 17.44 6.11 -5.47
N TYR A 208 18.38 6.87 -4.90
CA TYR A 208 19.62 7.24 -5.61
C TYR A 208 20.86 6.46 -5.14
N GLY A 209 20.78 5.89 -3.95
CA GLY A 209 21.92 5.32 -3.26
C GLY A 209 22.81 6.40 -2.62
N THR A 210 23.54 6.02 -1.59
CA THR A 210 24.61 6.81 -0.96
C THR A 210 25.80 5.91 -0.70
N ASP A 211 26.86 6.44 -0.08
CA ASP A 211 27.98 5.58 0.33
C ASP A 211 27.58 4.50 1.36
N THR A 212 26.53 4.76 2.16
CA THR A 212 26.06 3.84 3.21
C THR A 212 24.80 3.08 2.78
N ILE A 213 23.83 3.74 2.16
CA ILE A 213 22.52 3.15 1.81
C ILE A 213 22.56 2.65 0.36
N THR A 214 22.30 1.36 0.17
CA THR A 214 22.24 0.74 -1.15
C THR A 214 21.07 1.30 -1.94
N LYS A 215 21.29 1.62 -3.23
CA LYS A 215 20.21 1.99 -4.15
C LYS A 215 19.21 0.83 -4.28
N ALA A 216 17.94 1.12 -4.15
CA ALA A 216 16.85 0.18 -4.39
C ALA A 216 16.34 0.25 -5.83
N ASP A 217 15.78 -0.86 -6.30
CA ASP A 217 14.99 -0.92 -7.53
C ASP A 217 13.52 -0.59 -7.26
N LYS A 218 13.04 -0.85 -6.02
CA LYS A 218 11.67 -0.56 -5.58
C LYS A 218 11.65 -0.12 -4.11
N ILE A 219 10.77 0.84 -3.79
CA ILE A 219 10.50 1.29 -2.42
C ILE A 219 9.03 1.02 -2.12
N VAL A 220 8.75 0.26 -1.06
CA VAL A 220 7.39 -0.06 -0.60
C VAL A 220 7.18 0.35 0.85
N GLY A 221 5.93 0.50 1.23
CA GLY A 221 5.53 0.85 2.59
C GLY A 221 4.92 2.25 2.71
N PRO A 222 4.01 2.42 3.70
CA PRO A 222 3.31 3.67 3.95
C PRO A 222 4.20 4.69 4.66
N GLY A 223 3.87 5.97 4.53
CA GLY A 223 4.55 7.05 5.23
C GLY A 223 3.70 8.31 5.24
N ASN A 224 4.18 9.35 5.95
CA ASN A 224 3.51 10.64 5.98
C ASN A 224 3.57 11.34 4.60
N ILE A 225 2.94 12.51 4.50
CA ILE A 225 2.83 13.27 3.25
C ILE A 225 4.21 13.55 2.59
N PHE A 226 5.27 13.77 3.38
CA PHE A 226 6.63 14.00 2.85
C PHE A 226 7.21 12.73 2.23
N VAL A 227 6.97 11.58 2.85
CA VAL A 227 7.39 10.26 2.34
C VAL A 227 6.62 9.91 1.08
N ALA A 228 5.29 10.07 1.08
CA ALA A 228 4.44 9.83 -0.08
C ALA A 228 4.85 10.73 -1.27
N THR A 229 5.14 12.01 -0.99
CA THR A 229 5.62 12.96 -1.99
C THR A 229 7.00 12.56 -2.53
N ALA A 230 7.92 12.15 -1.66
CA ALA A 230 9.25 11.70 -2.08
C ALA A 230 9.18 10.44 -2.96
N LYS A 231 8.35 9.45 -2.60
CA LYS A 231 8.09 8.28 -3.45
C LYS A 231 7.57 8.70 -4.82
N LYS A 232 6.58 9.59 -4.86
CA LYS A 232 6.01 10.13 -6.11
C LYS A 232 7.06 10.81 -6.98
N LEU A 233 7.91 11.66 -6.39
CA LEU A 233 8.93 12.41 -7.13
C LEU A 233 10.12 11.54 -7.58
N CYS A 234 10.41 10.46 -6.87
CA CYS A 234 11.45 9.50 -7.24
C CYS A 234 10.95 8.40 -8.22
N TYR A 235 9.63 8.31 -8.46
CA TYR A 235 9.08 7.33 -9.41
C TYR A 235 9.65 7.54 -10.81
N GLY A 236 10.08 6.43 -11.43
CA GLY A 236 10.83 6.44 -12.70
C GLY A 236 12.34 6.31 -12.52
N VAL A 237 12.91 6.73 -11.38
CA VAL A 237 14.29 6.42 -10.96
C VAL A 237 14.29 5.13 -10.13
N VAL A 238 13.28 4.96 -9.31
CA VAL A 238 12.97 3.77 -8.51
C VAL A 238 11.49 3.47 -8.68
N ASP A 239 11.09 2.20 -8.65
CA ASP A 239 9.69 1.84 -8.61
C ASP A 239 9.10 1.99 -7.20
N ILE A 240 7.78 2.15 -7.09
CA ILE A 240 7.07 2.27 -5.82
C ILE A 240 5.85 1.33 -5.80
N ASP A 241 5.34 1.02 -4.59
CA ASP A 241 4.07 0.32 -4.43
C ASP A 241 2.88 1.19 -4.89
N MET A 242 2.62 2.26 -4.14
CA MET A 242 1.52 3.20 -4.41
C MET A 242 1.78 4.55 -3.72
N ILE A 243 0.95 5.53 -4.03
CA ILE A 243 0.90 6.80 -3.32
C ILE A 243 -0.26 6.70 -2.32
N ALA A 244 0.08 6.41 -1.06
CA ALA A 244 -0.92 6.29 0.00
C ALA A 244 -1.44 7.68 0.43
N GLY A 245 -2.76 7.77 0.55
CA GLY A 245 -3.48 8.84 1.21
C GLY A 245 -3.85 8.48 2.65
N PRO A 246 -4.71 9.29 3.31
CA PRO A 246 -5.28 8.95 4.60
C PRO A 246 -6.13 7.68 4.53
N SER A 247 -6.16 6.92 5.61
CA SER A 247 -6.89 5.65 5.70
C SER A 247 -8.41 5.81 5.58
N GLU A 248 -9.07 4.80 5.02
CA GLU A 248 -10.51 4.81 4.69
C GLU A 248 -11.16 3.49 5.04
N ILE A 249 -12.35 3.56 5.64
CA ILE A 249 -13.25 2.41 5.76
C ILE A 249 -14.63 2.76 5.19
N LEU A 250 -15.21 1.81 4.46
CA LEU A 250 -16.58 1.85 4.02
C LEU A 250 -17.29 0.58 4.45
N ILE A 251 -18.40 0.71 5.15
CA ILE A 251 -19.20 -0.41 5.65
C ILE A 251 -20.54 -0.43 4.89
N ILE A 252 -20.84 -1.53 4.21
CA ILE A 252 -22.19 -1.81 3.70
C ILE A 252 -22.92 -2.66 4.74
N ALA A 253 -24.07 -2.19 5.21
CA ALA A 253 -24.84 -2.91 6.23
C ALA A 253 -26.33 -2.92 5.91
N ASP A 254 -27.00 -4.06 6.13
CA ASP A 254 -28.45 -4.17 6.12
C ASP A 254 -29.05 -3.79 7.49
N GLU A 255 -30.39 -3.88 7.63
CA GLU A 255 -31.09 -3.50 8.85
C GLU A 255 -30.84 -4.41 10.06
N ASP A 256 -30.40 -5.65 9.82
CA ASP A 256 -30.15 -6.67 10.82
C ASP A 256 -28.72 -6.58 11.39
N ALA A 257 -27.83 -5.85 10.76
CA ALA A 257 -26.44 -5.69 11.19
C ALA A 257 -26.32 -5.07 12.59
N ASN A 258 -25.32 -5.53 13.36
CA ASN A 258 -25.11 -5.10 14.72
C ASN A 258 -24.53 -3.67 14.81
N PRO A 259 -25.29 -2.68 15.32
CA PRO A 259 -24.81 -1.29 15.37
C PRO A 259 -23.58 -1.08 16.27
N LYS A 260 -23.32 -1.97 17.24
CA LYS A 260 -22.13 -1.90 18.10
C LYS A 260 -20.86 -2.24 17.34
N TYR A 261 -20.94 -3.25 16.43
CA TYR A 261 -19.82 -3.66 15.62
C TYR A 261 -19.50 -2.56 14.58
N ILE A 262 -20.53 -2.10 13.85
CA ILE A 262 -20.36 -1.00 12.87
C ILE A 262 -19.71 0.23 13.53
N ALA A 263 -20.16 0.62 14.72
CA ALA A 263 -19.58 1.77 15.43
C ALA A 263 -18.12 1.53 15.81
N ALA A 264 -17.78 0.33 16.27
CA ALA A 264 -16.40 -0.04 16.61
C ALA A 264 -15.48 -0.01 15.37
N ASP A 265 -15.95 -0.57 14.26
CA ASP A 265 -15.18 -0.69 13.02
C ASP A 265 -15.00 0.68 12.32
N LEU A 266 -16.00 1.57 12.37
CA LEU A 266 -15.83 2.96 11.93
C LEU A 266 -14.79 3.71 12.76
N MET A 267 -14.72 3.44 14.08
CA MET A 267 -13.77 4.10 14.97
C MET A 267 -12.35 3.50 14.86
N SER A 268 -12.21 2.21 14.57
CA SER A 268 -10.88 1.60 14.35
C SER A 268 -10.12 2.31 13.23
N GLN A 269 -10.83 2.73 12.19
CA GLN A 269 -10.23 3.50 11.11
C GLN A 269 -10.07 4.99 11.46
N ALA A 270 -11.09 5.57 12.11
CA ALA A 270 -11.07 6.99 12.48
C ALA A 270 -9.95 7.35 13.46
N GLU A 271 -9.43 6.39 14.24
CA GLU A 271 -8.32 6.64 15.18
C GLU A 271 -6.95 6.79 14.52
N HIS A 272 -6.79 6.36 13.25
CA HIS A 272 -5.49 6.43 12.56
C HIS A 272 -5.02 7.87 12.38
N ASP A 273 -5.90 8.74 11.87
CA ASP A 273 -5.57 10.15 11.59
C ASP A 273 -6.84 11.02 11.60
N LYS A 274 -6.70 12.32 11.89
CA LYS A 274 -7.79 13.31 11.79
C LYS A 274 -8.38 13.40 10.39
N LEU A 275 -7.60 13.01 9.42
CA LEU A 275 -7.98 12.93 8.02
C LEU A 275 -8.56 11.55 7.62
N ALA A 276 -8.62 10.54 8.43
CA ALA A 276 -9.21 9.23 8.13
C ALA A 276 -10.71 9.36 7.78
N SER A 277 -11.20 8.51 6.87
CA SER A 277 -12.59 8.52 6.44
C SER A 277 -13.32 7.26 6.91
N ALA A 278 -14.53 7.43 7.44
CA ALA A 278 -15.36 6.34 7.94
C ALA A 278 -16.80 6.50 7.46
N ILE A 279 -17.22 5.63 6.53
CA ILE A 279 -18.49 5.74 5.81
C ILE A 279 -19.35 4.51 6.05
N LEU A 280 -20.60 4.70 6.42
CA LEU A 280 -21.64 3.68 6.45
C LEU A 280 -22.56 3.84 5.24
N ILE A 281 -22.81 2.77 4.49
CA ILE A 281 -23.87 2.71 3.47
C ILE A 281 -24.93 1.70 3.94
N THR A 282 -26.18 2.12 4.00
CA THR A 282 -27.27 1.25 4.47
C THR A 282 -28.61 1.62 3.86
N THR A 283 -29.52 0.65 3.81
CA THR A 283 -30.94 0.88 3.47
C THR A 283 -31.78 1.35 4.68
N SER A 284 -31.22 1.31 5.90
CA SER A 284 -31.95 1.52 7.14
C SER A 284 -31.59 2.81 7.87
N LYS A 285 -32.47 3.81 7.85
CA LYS A 285 -32.33 5.02 8.68
C LYS A 285 -32.31 4.72 10.18
N THR A 286 -33.01 3.66 10.59
CA THR A 286 -33.05 3.23 12.00
C THR A 286 -31.68 2.72 12.44
N LEU A 287 -30.98 1.96 11.58
CA LEU A 287 -29.62 1.50 11.84
C LEU A 287 -28.66 2.67 12.00
N VAL A 288 -28.70 3.69 11.13
CA VAL A 288 -27.89 4.90 11.28
C VAL A 288 -28.05 5.55 12.65
N SER A 289 -29.28 5.68 13.13
CA SER A 289 -29.55 6.27 14.46
C SER A 289 -29.00 5.41 15.61
N LYS A 290 -29.04 4.07 15.48
CA LYS A 290 -28.46 3.15 16.47
C LYS A 290 -26.93 3.22 16.47
N VAL A 291 -26.31 3.28 15.28
CA VAL A 291 -24.85 3.43 15.12
C VAL A 291 -24.37 4.75 15.71
N ASP A 292 -25.06 5.85 15.43
CA ASP A 292 -24.73 7.18 15.98
C ASP A 292 -24.76 7.19 17.53
N LYS A 293 -25.72 6.48 18.14
CA LYS A 293 -25.79 6.30 19.59
C LYS A 293 -24.58 5.50 20.13
N GLU A 294 -24.21 4.42 19.44
CA GLU A 294 -23.07 3.59 19.83
C GLU A 294 -21.73 4.32 19.65
N LEU A 295 -21.54 5.09 18.57
CA LEU A 295 -20.36 5.94 18.39
C LEU A 295 -20.17 6.91 19.56
N LYS A 296 -21.23 7.60 19.98
CA LYS A 296 -21.18 8.51 21.14
C LYS A 296 -20.81 7.80 22.44
N ARG A 297 -21.33 6.59 22.62
CA ARG A 297 -21.08 5.80 23.82
C ARG A 297 -19.64 5.27 23.87
N GLN A 298 -19.19 4.65 22.77
CA GLN A 298 -17.92 3.93 22.75
C GLN A 298 -16.71 4.86 22.67
N VAL A 299 -16.82 6.01 21.99
CA VAL A 299 -15.69 6.94 21.79
C VAL A 299 -15.15 7.51 23.10
N GLU A 300 -15.98 7.62 24.15
CA GLU A 300 -15.55 8.21 25.42
C GLU A 300 -14.51 7.34 26.16
N ASP A 301 -14.53 6.04 25.95
CA ASP A 301 -13.63 5.08 26.58
C ASP A 301 -12.29 4.92 25.81
N LEU A 302 -12.15 5.54 24.63
CA LEU A 302 -10.99 5.36 23.77
C LEU A 302 -9.89 6.42 24.01
N PRO A 303 -8.60 6.01 24.11
CA PRO A 303 -7.50 6.95 24.35
C PRO A 303 -7.33 8.03 23.29
N ARG A 304 -7.63 7.71 22.00
CA ARG A 304 -7.46 8.61 20.85
C ARG A 304 -8.76 9.33 20.46
N LYS A 305 -9.69 9.49 21.38
CA LYS A 305 -11.04 10.04 21.14
C LYS A 305 -11.08 11.39 20.43
N ASP A 306 -10.10 12.26 20.64
CA ASP A 306 -10.05 13.56 19.98
C ASP A 306 -9.74 13.44 18.47
N ILE A 307 -8.89 12.48 18.10
CA ILE A 307 -8.60 12.15 16.71
C ILE A 307 -9.84 11.55 16.06
N ILE A 308 -10.45 10.55 16.70
CA ILE A 308 -11.68 9.88 16.25
C ILE A 308 -12.80 10.91 16.00
N LYS A 309 -13.08 11.77 16.99
CA LYS A 309 -14.10 12.81 16.88
C LYS A 309 -13.85 13.75 15.71
N SER A 310 -12.60 14.20 15.55
CA SER A 310 -12.20 15.07 14.43
C SER A 310 -12.37 14.39 13.07
N SER A 311 -11.96 13.13 12.95
CA SER A 311 -12.13 12.32 11.74
C SER A 311 -13.60 12.15 11.38
N LEU A 312 -14.42 11.65 12.32
CA LEU A 312 -15.85 11.43 12.12
C LEU A 312 -16.62 12.72 11.81
N GLU A 313 -16.29 13.84 12.47
CA GLU A 313 -16.93 15.13 12.24
C GLU A 313 -16.67 15.66 10.83
N ASN A 314 -15.43 15.54 10.36
CA ASN A 314 -15.03 16.12 9.08
C ASN A 314 -15.28 15.16 7.92
N TYR A 315 -15.08 13.85 8.14
CA TYR A 315 -14.95 12.84 7.08
C TYR A 315 -15.77 11.56 7.35
N GLY A 316 -16.55 11.53 8.42
CA GLY A 316 -17.53 10.50 8.69
C GLY A 316 -18.85 10.79 7.97
N GLY A 317 -19.54 9.72 7.51
CA GLY A 317 -20.83 9.86 6.84
C GLY A 317 -21.67 8.59 6.88
N ALA A 318 -22.98 8.75 6.77
CA ALA A 318 -23.93 7.69 6.55
C ALA A 318 -24.70 7.95 5.25
N ILE A 319 -24.58 7.06 4.28
CA ILE A 319 -25.27 7.15 2.99
C ILE A 319 -26.47 6.20 3.03
N ILE A 320 -27.64 6.76 2.82
CA ILE A 320 -28.88 6.00 2.77
C ILE A 320 -29.24 5.76 1.32
N VAL A 321 -29.42 4.50 0.98
CA VAL A 321 -29.74 4.00 -0.36
C VAL A 321 -31.03 3.20 -0.35
N ASP A 322 -31.60 2.95 -1.54
CA ASP A 322 -32.87 2.24 -1.65
C ASP A 322 -32.71 0.70 -1.68
N SER A 323 -31.49 0.20 -1.96
CA SER A 323 -31.21 -1.24 -2.03
C SER A 323 -29.74 -1.57 -1.81
N ILE A 324 -29.44 -2.82 -1.42
CA ILE A 324 -28.06 -3.34 -1.32
C ILE A 324 -27.35 -3.30 -2.67
N LYS A 325 -28.07 -3.48 -3.77
CA LYS A 325 -27.48 -3.33 -5.12
C LYS A 325 -26.98 -1.90 -5.33
N GLU A 326 -27.75 -0.91 -4.98
CA GLU A 326 -27.32 0.50 -5.05
C GLU A 326 -26.17 0.79 -4.09
N ALA A 327 -26.15 0.16 -2.89
CA ALA A 327 -25.02 0.25 -1.96
C ALA A 327 -23.71 -0.23 -2.60
N LEU A 328 -23.76 -1.34 -3.34
CA LEU A 328 -22.59 -1.89 -4.06
C LEU A 328 -22.16 -0.97 -5.22
N GLU A 329 -23.11 -0.38 -5.95
CA GLU A 329 -22.80 0.57 -7.02
C GLU A 329 -22.11 1.82 -6.47
N VAL A 330 -22.61 2.36 -5.37
CA VAL A 330 -22.00 3.50 -4.64
C VAL A 330 -20.60 3.12 -4.13
N SER A 331 -20.46 1.96 -3.47
CA SER A 331 -19.17 1.47 -2.98
C SER A 331 -18.15 1.30 -4.11
N ASN A 332 -18.54 0.68 -5.23
CA ASN A 332 -17.67 0.51 -6.40
C ASN A 332 -17.23 1.85 -7.01
N ASN A 333 -18.07 2.88 -6.92
CA ASN A 333 -17.73 4.22 -7.38
C ASN A 333 -16.73 4.91 -6.44
N ILE A 334 -16.92 4.79 -5.12
CA ILE A 334 -16.00 5.31 -4.11
C ILE A 334 -14.67 4.57 -4.18
N ALA A 335 -14.69 3.25 -4.38
CA ALA A 335 -13.53 2.36 -4.41
C ALA A 335 -12.67 2.49 -3.13
N PRO A 336 -13.23 2.12 -1.96
CA PRO A 336 -12.59 2.33 -0.67
C PRO A 336 -11.34 1.47 -0.47
N GLU A 337 -10.48 1.91 0.44
CA GLU A 337 -9.36 1.12 0.94
C GLU A 337 -9.84 -0.17 1.62
N HIS A 338 -10.67 -0.04 2.65
CA HIS A 338 -11.29 -1.15 3.36
C HIS A 338 -12.78 -1.17 3.09
N LEU A 339 -13.31 -2.30 2.64
CA LEU A 339 -14.74 -2.53 2.45
C LEU A 339 -15.21 -3.64 3.38
N GLU A 340 -16.06 -3.31 4.35
CA GLU A 340 -16.79 -4.29 5.14
C GLU A 340 -18.21 -4.49 4.61
N VAL A 341 -18.67 -5.74 4.60
CA VAL A 341 -20.00 -6.12 4.12
C VAL A 341 -20.73 -6.88 5.23
N LEU A 342 -21.51 -6.13 6.01
CA LEU A 342 -22.25 -6.61 7.19
C LEU A 342 -23.72 -6.85 6.82
N VAL A 343 -23.96 -7.86 6.00
CA VAL A 343 -25.30 -8.27 5.57
C VAL A 343 -25.51 -9.76 5.84
N LYS A 344 -26.74 -10.23 5.77
CA LYS A 344 -27.11 -11.62 6.07
C LYS A 344 -26.32 -12.67 5.25
N ASN A 345 -26.12 -12.42 3.94
CA ASN A 345 -25.43 -13.34 3.01
C ASN A 345 -24.30 -12.64 2.28
N PRO A 346 -23.19 -12.27 2.95
CA PRO A 346 -22.17 -11.41 2.34
C PRO A 346 -21.41 -12.07 1.18
N LEU A 347 -21.25 -13.41 1.17
CA LEU A 347 -20.58 -14.15 0.10
C LEU A 347 -21.31 -14.04 -1.25
N GLU A 348 -22.64 -13.90 -1.25
CA GLU A 348 -23.44 -13.73 -2.46
C GLU A 348 -23.17 -12.40 -3.16
N LEU A 349 -22.66 -11.41 -2.42
CA LEU A 349 -22.37 -10.07 -2.94
C LEU A 349 -20.96 -9.97 -3.55
N LEU A 350 -20.06 -10.89 -3.24
CA LEU A 350 -18.66 -10.85 -3.69
C LEU A 350 -18.51 -10.68 -5.22
N PRO A 351 -19.29 -11.33 -6.09
CA PRO A 351 -19.17 -11.16 -7.54
C PRO A 351 -19.53 -9.75 -8.04
N TYR A 352 -20.22 -8.94 -7.25
CA TYR A 352 -20.66 -7.59 -7.61
C TYR A 352 -19.73 -6.50 -7.08
N ILE A 353 -18.78 -6.84 -6.20
CA ILE A 353 -17.76 -5.92 -5.69
C ILE A 353 -16.64 -5.86 -6.74
N LYS A 354 -16.41 -4.68 -7.29
CA LYS A 354 -15.42 -4.47 -8.36
C LYS A 354 -14.18 -3.73 -7.88
N ASN A 355 -14.35 -2.79 -6.96
CA ASN A 355 -13.32 -1.84 -6.57
C ASN A 355 -13.29 -1.72 -5.05
N ALA A 356 -12.32 -2.36 -4.42
CA ALA A 356 -11.97 -2.20 -3.00
C ALA A 356 -10.51 -2.65 -2.80
N GLY A 357 -9.80 -2.02 -1.90
CA GLY A 357 -8.44 -2.43 -1.56
C GLY A 357 -8.43 -3.79 -0.84
N SER A 358 -9.27 -3.93 0.20
CA SER A 358 -9.55 -5.20 0.88
C SER A 358 -11.03 -5.35 1.19
N ILE A 359 -11.54 -6.60 1.21
CA ILE A 359 -12.95 -6.90 1.40
C ILE A 359 -13.11 -7.82 2.60
N PHE A 360 -13.93 -7.40 3.56
CA PHE A 360 -14.23 -8.10 4.81
C PHE A 360 -15.70 -8.50 4.84
N LEU A 361 -15.97 -9.79 4.98
CA LEU A 361 -17.30 -10.36 4.78
C LEU A 361 -17.88 -10.92 6.09
N GLY A 362 -18.96 -10.29 6.56
CA GLY A 362 -19.72 -10.73 7.73
C GLY A 362 -19.22 -10.19 9.06
N GLU A 363 -20.03 -10.34 10.10
CA GLU A 363 -19.88 -9.73 11.42
C GLU A 363 -18.60 -10.08 12.19
N TYR A 364 -17.94 -11.19 11.83
CA TYR A 364 -16.75 -11.71 12.52
C TYR A 364 -15.48 -11.52 11.71
N THR A 365 -15.54 -10.66 10.71
CA THR A 365 -14.38 -10.32 9.86
C THR A 365 -14.17 -8.79 9.86
N PRO A 366 -13.87 -8.20 11.02
CA PRO A 366 -13.59 -6.76 11.12
C PRO A 366 -12.23 -6.42 10.48
N GLU A 367 -12.06 -5.17 10.06
CA GLU A 367 -10.85 -4.66 9.44
C GLU A 367 -9.56 -4.98 10.24
N PRO A 368 -9.50 -4.85 11.61
CA PRO A 368 -8.30 -5.19 12.36
C PRO A 368 -7.85 -6.66 12.24
N LEU A 369 -8.77 -7.57 11.88
CA LEU A 369 -8.37 -8.94 11.54
C LEU A 369 -7.49 -8.95 10.29
N GLY A 370 -7.81 -8.12 9.29
CA GLY A 370 -7.01 -7.92 8.09
C GLY A 370 -5.63 -7.39 8.40
N ASP A 371 -5.56 -6.41 9.27
CA ASP A 371 -4.32 -5.76 9.66
C ASP A 371 -3.30 -6.68 10.34
N TYR A 372 -3.78 -7.71 11.06
CA TYR A 372 -2.88 -8.48 11.90
C TYR A 372 -2.85 -9.98 11.62
N MET A 373 -4.00 -10.63 11.34
CA MET A 373 -4.08 -12.09 11.46
C MET A 373 -4.78 -12.83 10.32
N SER A 374 -5.48 -12.14 9.39
CA SER A 374 -6.14 -12.81 8.26
C SER A 374 -5.15 -13.39 7.25
N GLY A 375 -3.96 -12.81 7.18
CA GLY A 375 -2.95 -13.12 6.18
C GLY A 375 -3.06 -12.31 4.90
N THR A 376 -4.15 -11.59 4.67
CA THR A 376 -4.27 -10.59 3.60
C THR A 376 -3.36 -9.40 3.88
N ASN A 377 -3.01 -8.63 2.85
CA ASN A 377 -2.13 -7.49 3.02
C ASN A 377 -2.90 -6.23 3.40
N HIS A 378 -2.34 -5.44 4.32
CA HIS A 378 -2.88 -4.17 4.75
C HIS A 378 -2.25 -2.94 4.05
N VAL A 379 -1.30 -3.14 3.15
CA VAL A 379 -0.78 -2.06 2.30
C VAL A 379 -1.72 -1.96 1.11
N LEU A 380 -2.66 -1.04 1.19
CA LEU A 380 -3.85 -0.97 0.36
C LEU A 380 -3.91 0.35 -0.42
N PRO A 381 -4.53 0.36 -1.61
CA PRO A 381 -4.81 1.56 -2.37
C PRO A 381 -5.85 2.43 -1.66
N THR A 382 -5.57 3.73 -1.53
CA THR A 382 -6.44 4.74 -0.89
C THR A 382 -6.95 5.76 -1.90
N GLY A 383 -7.88 6.63 -1.52
CA GLY A 383 -8.32 7.77 -2.34
C GLY A 383 -8.99 7.36 -3.64
N GLY A 384 -9.71 6.24 -3.65
CA GLY A 384 -10.40 5.71 -4.82
C GLY A 384 -9.50 5.03 -5.85
N THR A 385 -8.20 4.85 -5.54
CA THR A 385 -7.24 4.22 -6.47
C THR A 385 -7.39 2.70 -6.56
N ALA A 386 -8.23 2.08 -5.72
CA ALA A 386 -8.62 0.68 -5.87
C ALA A 386 -9.35 0.36 -7.21
N LYS A 387 -9.65 1.38 -8.00
CA LYS A 387 -10.12 1.24 -9.41
C LYS A 387 -9.03 0.71 -10.34
N PHE A 388 -7.74 0.85 -9.99
CA PHE A 388 -6.60 0.47 -10.84
C PHE A 388 -5.36 -0.01 -10.08
N TYR A 389 -5.32 0.13 -8.75
CA TYR A 389 -4.32 -0.47 -7.88
C TYR A 389 -4.90 -1.63 -7.07
N SER A 390 -4.03 -2.54 -6.64
CA SER A 390 -4.36 -3.68 -5.78
C SER A 390 -3.66 -3.56 -4.43
N ALA A 391 -4.07 -4.39 -3.47
CA ALA A 391 -3.29 -4.64 -2.26
C ALA A 391 -1.90 -5.15 -2.62
N LEU A 392 -0.88 -4.81 -1.83
CA LEU A 392 0.48 -5.29 -2.03
C LEU A 392 0.52 -6.82 -2.00
N GLY A 393 1.17 -7.41 -2.97
CA GLY A 393 1.27 -8.86 -3.13
C GLY A 393 2.62 -9.32 -3.67
N VAL A 394 2.75 -10.62 -3.94
CA VAL A 394 3.97 -11.19 -4.52
C VAL A 394 4.26 -10.59 -5.89
N TYR A 395 3.23 -10.24 -6.67
CA TYR A 395 3.38 -9.67 -8.01
C TYR A 395 4.02 -8.28 -8.03
N ASP A 396 3.98 -7.55 -6.92
CA ASP A 396 4.63 -6.24 -6.80
C ASP A 396 6.16 -6.33 -6.73
N PHE A 397 6.67 -7.54 -6.50
CA PHE A 397 8.10 -7.82 -6.33
C PHE A 397 8.70 -8.67 -7.44
N ILE A 398 7.95 -8.90 -8.53
CA ILE A 398 8.41 -9.65 -9.70
C ILE A 398 8.30 -8.80 -10.95
N LYS A 399 9.05 -9.20 -11.96
CA LYS A 399 9.00 -8.64 -13.31
C LYS A 399 8.96 -9.75 -14.35
N HIS A 400 8.35 -9.46 -15.48
CA HIS A 400 8.16 -10.38 -16.58
C HIS A 400 9.01 -9.99 -17.76
N SER A 401 9.72 -10.97 -18.36
CA SER A 401 10.48 -10.78 -19.60
C SER A 401 10.07 -11.83 -20.62
N ALA A 402 9.54 -11.38 -21.74
CA ALA A 402 9.27 -12.28 -22.86
C ALA A 402 10.58 -12.70 -23.53
N PHE A 403 10.63 -13.95 -23.98
CA PHE A 403 11.70 -14.44 -24.83
C PHE A 403 11.13 -15.17 -26.04
N SER A 404 11.86 -15.11 -27.15
CA SER A 404 11.53 -15.82 -28.38
C SER A 404 12.77 -16.35 -29.08
N TYR A 405 12.66 -17.55 -29.61
CA TYR A 405 13.66 -18.18 -30.47
C TYR A 405 12.98 -18.62 -31.78
N TYR A 406 13.54 -18.24 -32.90
CA TYR A 406 13.04 -18.60 -34.22
C TYR A 406 14.15 -19.25 -35.04
N PRO A 407 13.94 -20.46 -35.59
CA PRO A 407 14.82 -21.03 -36.62
C PRO A 407 14.83 -20.15 -37.87
N GLN A 408 15.96 -20.12 -38.57
CA GLN A 408 16.15 -19.33 -39.79
C GLN A 408 15.05 -19.59 -40.84
N ALA A 409 14.71 -20.86 -41.07
CA ALA A 409 13.66 -21.24 -42.03
C ALA A 409 12.32 -20.61 -41.72
N VAL A 410 11.95 -20.58 -40.42
CA VAL A 410 10.67 -19.97 -39.99
C VAL A 410 10.74 -18.45 -40.06
N LEU A 411 11.84 -17.81 -39.67
CA LEU A 411 12.01 -16.37 -39.87
C LEU A 411 11.87 -16.01 -41.35
N GLY A 412 12.38 -16.87 -42.26
CA GLY A 412 12.25 -16.69 -43.69
C GLY A 412 10.82 -16.59 -44.21
N THR A 413 9.88 -17.29 -43.57
CA THR A 413 8.43 -17.20 -43.92
C THR A 413 7.79 -15.86 -43.59
N PHE A 414 8.41 -15.09 -42.68
CA PHE A 414 7.90 -13.76 -42.28
C PHE A 414 8.73 -12.61 -42.90
N LYS A 415 9.80 -12.91 -43.62
CA LYS A 415 10.78 -11.93 -44.08
C LYS A 415 10.15 -10.75 -44.79
N ASP A 416 9.34 -11.03 -45.83
CA ASP A 416 8.76 -10.00 -46.70
C ASP A 416 7.70 -9.18 -45.98
N ASP A 417 6.92 -9.82 -45.10
CA ASP A 417 5.91 -9.15 -44.27
C ASP A 417 6.55 -8.18 -43.30
N ILE A 418 7.61 -8.61 -42.58
CA ILE A 418 8.32 -7.76 -41.61
C ILE A 418 8.96 -6.56 -42.34
N MET A 419 9.64 -6.81 -43.46
CA MET A 419 10.27 -5.73 -44.24
C MET A 419 9.25 -4.72 -44.74
N LYS A 420 8.10 -5.19 -45.27
CA LYS A 420 7.01 -4.33 -45.73
C LYS A 420 6.42 -3.51 -44.59
N PHE A 421 6.21 -4.14 -43.42
CA PHE A 421 5.69 -3.45 -42.25
C PHE A 421 6.65 -2.33 -41.80
N ALA A 422 7.95 -2.65 -41.68
CA ALA A 422 8.97 -1.69 -41.30
C ALA A 422 9.05 -0.50 -42.28
N HIS A 423 9.00 -0.74 -43.58
CA HIS A 423 8.98 0.34 -44.58
C HIS A 423 7.74 1.24 -44.48
N LEU A 424 6.55 0.66 -44.19
CA LEU A 424 5.32 1.44 -43.99
C LEU A 424 5.37 2.32 -42.73
N GLU A 425 6.14 1.92 -41.73
CA GLU A 425 6.43 2.72 -40.53
C GLU A 425 7.59 3.72 -40.73
N GLY A 426 8.27 3.70 -41.90
CA GLY A 426 9.44 4.53 -42.17
C GLY A 426 10.70 4.07 -41.43
N LEU A 427 10.76 2.78 -41.05
CA LEU A 427 11.87 2.18 -40.28
C LEU A 427 12.75 1.29 -41.14
N ASP A 428 13.47 1.88 -42.10
CA ASP A 428 14.29 1.16 -43.08
C ASP A 428 15.40 0.33 -42.43
N ALA A 429 15.96 0.75 -41.31
CA ALA A 429 16.95 -0.02 -40.58
C ALA A 429 16.38 -1.33 -40.00
N HIS A 430 15.07 -1.34 -39.61
CA HIS A 430 14.36 -2.55 -39.19
C HIS A 430 14.23 -3.53 -40.37
N ALA A 431 13.79 -3.03 -41.55
CA ALA A 431 13.74 -3.83 -42.77
C ALA A 431 15.09 -4.41 -43.14
N ASN A 432 16.15 -3.59 -43.12
CA ASN A 432 17.51 -4.01 -43.40
C ASN A 432 18.00 -5.08 -42.40
N SER A 433 17.64 -4.98 -41.13
CA SER A 433 18.00 -6.01 -40.13
C SER A 433 17.49 -7.40 -40.51
N ILE A 434 16.33 -7.52 -41.15
CA ILE A 434 15.82 -8.79 -41.67
C ILE A 434 16.52 -9.17 -42.97
N LYS A 435 16.66 -8.23 -43.90
CA LYS A 435 17.26 -8.44 -45.21
C LYS A 435 18.66 -9.09 -45.14
N VAL A 436 19.57 -8.52 -44.34
CA VAL A 436 20.96 -8.98 -44.20
C VAL A 436 21.08 -10.40 -43.65
N ARG A 437 20.11 -10.92 -42.92
CA ARG A 437 20.07 -12.30 -42.40
C ARG A 437 19.90 -13.34 -43.50
N PHE A 438 19.51 -12.92 -44.72
CA PHE A 438 19.26 -13.76 -45.86
C PHE A 438 20.14 -13.39 -47.07
N GLU A 439 21.08 -12.43 -46.94
CA GLU A 439 22.06 -12.10 -47.95
C GLU A 439 23.24 -13.10 -47.89
N GLY A 440 23.65 -13.60 -49.04
CA GLY A 440 24.89 -14.41 -49.17
C GLY A 440 24.77 -15.88 -48.77
N LYS A 441 23.57 -16.44 -48.78
CA LYS A 441 23.33 -17.88 -48.62
C LYS A 441 22.60 -18.46 -49.80
#